data_fbde4e6bffe37f0195ba71b218b84dcf
#
_entry.id   fbde4e6bffe37f0195ba71b218b84dcf
#
_cell.length_a   1.000
_cell.length_b   1.000
_cell.length_c   1.000
_cell.angle_alpha   90.00
_cell.angle_beta   90.00
_cell.angle_gamma   90.00
#
_symmetry.space_group_name_H-M   'P 1'
#
loop_
_entity.id
_entity.type
_entity.pdbx_description
1 polymer ?
#
loop_
_entity_poly.entity_id
_entity_poly.type
_entity_poly.pdbx_seq_one_letter_code
_entity_poly.pdbx_strand_id
1 'polypeptide(L)'
;VGYESEFIEGEKDCSKYMKDMFDDWQAQGITSVLHEKKGGYAFNKDSIKALEKKSLNNGVNVVKGVKVTGFKRGSNSKAVTGVETDKGVIDCEQVVVGAGPWVRDFWNMLELPKTAKIKGSDGKLHETEMWKYWMLQEGIIGVEPDFLKTNDGKQPPVVHVDSTAPLYSDTTKKLITDKIWGIYYKPDIEGLGVQG
;
A
#
# COMPACT_ATOMS: atom_id res chain seq x y z
N VAL A 1 -10.53 -16.23 7.86
CA VAL A 1 -10.53 -16.31 6.40
C VAL A 1 -9.69 -17.46 5.85
N GLY A 2 -9.26 -18.43 6.67
CA GLY A 2 -8.61 -19.66 6.18
C GLY A 2 -7.17 -19.53 5.67
N TYR A 3 -6.51 -18.39 5.88
CA TYR A 3 -5.08 -18.30 5.66
C TYR A 3 -4.32 -18.92 6.84
N GLU A 4 -3.36 -19.79 6.53
CA GLU A 4 -2.44 -20.32 7.50
C GLU A 4 -1.47 -19.21 7.91
N SER A 5 -1.64 -18.71 9.12
CA SER A 5 -0.82 -17.64 9.68
C SER A 5 -0.49 -17.95 11.14
N GLU A 6 0.57 -17.32 11.61
CA GLU A 6 0.98 -17.37 13.00
C GLU A 6 1.14 -15.95 13.51
N PHE A 7 0.54 -15.66 14.64
CA PHE A 7 0.59 -14.36 15.28
C PHE A 7 1.25 -14.52 16.65
N ILE A 8 2.35 -13.79 16.86
CA ILE A 8 3.17 -13.84 18.06
C ILE A 8 3.15 -12.46 18.71
N GLU A 9 2.96 -12.41 20.00
CA GLU A 9 2.97 -11.18 20.80
C GLU A 9 4.04 -11.26 21.90
N GLY A 10 4.58 -10.10 22.24
CA GLY A 10 5.60 -9.93 23.28
C GLY A 10 7.02 -10.02 22.75
N GLU A 11 7.85 -9.11 23.24
CA GLU A 11 9.21 -8.89 22.72
C GLU A 11 10.07 -10.15 22.73
N LYS A 12 10.01 -10.91 23.84
CA LYS A 12 10.82 -12.12 24.01
C LYS A 12 10.45 -13.21 23.00
N ASP A 13 9.14 -13.45 22.83
CA ASP A 13 8.65 -14.51 21.95
C ASP A 13 8.80 -14.11 20.47
N CYS A 14 8.55 -12.84 20.15
CA CYS A 14 8.81 -12.28 18.83
C CYS A 14 10.29 -12.39 18.45
N SER A 15 11.21 -11.98 19.34
CA SER A 15 12.65 -12.06 19.11
C SER A 15 13.12 -13.50 18.92
N LYS A 16 12.60 -14.42 19.71
CA LYS A 16 12.90 -15.85 19.54
C LYS A 16 12.41 -16.35 18.19
N TYR A 17 11.16 -16.10 17.84
CA TYR A 17 10.56 -16.52 16.58
C TYR A 17 11.32 -16.02 15.36
N MET A 18 11.71 -14.74 15.39
CA MET A 18 12.45 -14.13 14.29
C MET A 18 13.88 -14.67 14.19
N LYS A 19 14.54 -14.96 15.31
CA LYS A 19 15.88 -15.61 15.30
C LYS A 19 15.84 -17.06 14.82
N ASP A 20 14.74 -17.76 15.02
CA ASP A 20 14.57 -19.12 14.49
C ASP A 20 14.48 -19.09 12.94
N MET A 21 14.04 -17.97 12.34
CA MET A 21 14.01 -17.76 10.90
C MET A 21 15.28 -17.11 10.32
N PHE A 22 15.84 -16.14 11.06
CA PHE A 22 16.98 -15.31 10.65
C PHE A 22 17.96 -15.21 11.83
N ASP A 23 19.08 -15.91 11.76
CA ASP A 23 20.06 -15.98 12.85
C ASP A 23 20.74 -14.65 13.16
N ASP A 24 20.81 -13.75 12.18
CA ASP A 24 21.34 -12.40 12.27
C ASP A 24 20.33 -11.35 12.78
N TRP A 25 19.11 -11.76 13.16
CA TRP A 25 18.07 -10.85 13.65
C TRP A 25 18.51 -10.06 14.88
N GLN A 26 18.46 -8.71 14.78
CA GLN A 26 18.93 -7.79 15.82
C GLN A 26 17.90 -6.73 16.26
N ALA A 27 16.69 -6.74 15.68
CA ALA A 27 15.70 -5.71 15.98
C ALA A 27 15.28 -5.72 17.46
N GLN A 28 15.03 -4.54 18.01
CA GLN A 28 14.63 -4.32 19.39
C GLN A 28 13.22 -3.72 19.45
N GLY A 29 12.56 -3.85 20.60
CA GLY A 29 11.23 -3.27 20.84
C GLY A 29 10.13 -3.87 19.98
N ILE A 30 10.30 -5.10 19.49
CA ILE A 30 9.29 -5.78 18.69
C ILE A 30 8.14 -6.20 19.58
N THR A 31 6.94 -5.75 19.27
CA THR A 31 5.72 -6.04 20.06
C THR A 31 4.89 -7.16 19.48
N SER A 32 4.87 -7.30 18.16
CA SER A 32 4.15 -8.36 17.48
C SER A 32 4.80 -8.78 16.17
N VAL A 33 4.55 -10.04 15.79
CA VAL A 33 4.94 -10.61 14.50
C VAL A 33 3.73 -11.34 13.93
N LEU A 34 3.39 -11.04 12.68
CA LEU A 34 2.43 -11.82 11.89
C LEU A 34 3.18 -12.50 10.74
N HIS A 35 3.24 -13.82 10.79
CA HIS A 35 3.82 -14.63 9.73
C HIS A 35 2.71 -15.31 8.93
N GLU A 36 2.56 -14.90 7.69
CA GLU A 36 1.62 -15.51 6.75
C GLU A 36 2.31 -16.66 6.01
N LYS A 37 2.06 -17.91 6.50
CA LYS A 37 2.75 -19.14 6.00
C LYS A 37 2.62 -19.36 4.49
N LYS A 38 1.54 -18.89 3.90
CA LYS A 38 1.24 -18.97 2.47
C LYS A 38 1.13 -17.59 1.84
N GLY A 39 1.65 -16.57 2.51
CA GLY A 39 1.76 -15.23 1.97
C GLY A 39 2.68 -15.21 0.76
N GLY A 40 2.46 -14.23 -0.09
CA GLY A 40 3.26 -14.04 -1.28
C GLY A 40 3.14 -12.61 -1.77
N TYR A 41 3.82 -12.32 -2.86
CA TYR A 41 3.77 -11.02 -3.52
C TYR A 41 3.61 -11.19 -5.03
N ALA A 42 3.06 -10.18 -5.66
CA ALA A 42 2.95 -10.11 -7.10
C ALA A 42 3.72 -8.91 -7.62
N PHE A 43 4.40 -9.08 -8.75
CA PHE A 43 5.04 -7.94 -9.42
C PHE A 43 3.97 -7.02 -9.96
N ASN A 44 3.94 -5.79 -9.45
CA ASN A 44 2.90 -4.81 -9.79
C ASN A 44 2.87 -4.50 -11.29
N LYS A 45 4.04 -4.33 -11.93
CA LYS A 45 4.13 -4.06 -13.38
C LYS A 45 3.56 -5.20 -14.22
N ASP A 46 3.88 -6.44 -13.89
CA ASP A 46 3.41 -7.60 -14.63
C ASP A 46 1.93 -7.88 -14.36
N SER A 47 1.48 -7.65 -13.12
CA SER A 47 0.07 -7.72 -12.76
C SER A 47 -0.77 -6.71 -13.55
N ILE A 48 -0.31 -5.46 -13.67
CA ILE A 48 -0.99 -4.42 -14.47
C ILE A 48 -1.02 -4.79 -15.94
N LYS A 49 0.09 -5.26 -16.51
CA LYS A 49 0.15 -5.71 -17.91
C LYS A 49 -0.80 -6.90 -18.16
N ALA A 50 -0.84 -7.84 -17.24
CA ALA A 50 -1.75 -8.99 -17.35
C ALA A 50 -3.22 -8.56 -17.27
N LEU A 51 -3.56 -7.64 -16.37
CA LEU A 51 -4.91 -7.07 -16.27
C LEU A 51 -5.30 -6.30 -17.54
N GLU A 52 -4.39 -5.51 -18.09
CA GLU A 52 -4.61 -4.81 -19.36
C GLU A 52 -4.92 -5.80 -20.49
N LYS A 53 -4.07 -6.83 -20.64
CA LYS A 53 -4.28 -7.88 -21.66
C LYS A 53 -5.64 -8.58 -21.47
N LYS A 54 -5.99 -8.90 -20.23
CA LYS A 54 -7.30 -9.50 -19.93
C LYS A 54 -8.44 -8.57 -20.28
N SER A 55 -8.33 -7.27 -19.98
CA SER A 55 -9.35 -6.27 -20.31
C SER A 55 -9.57 -6.17 -21.82
N LEU A 56 -8.50 -6.03 -22.59
CA LEU A 56 -8.56 -6.00 -24.06
C LEU A 56 -9.20 -7.26 -24.65
N ASN A 57 -8.85 -8.43 -24.14
CA ASN A 57 -9.44 -9.71 -24.58
C ASN A 57 -10.94 -9.84 -24.25
N ASN A 58 -11.44 -9.04 -23.29
CA ASN A 58 -12.86 -8.96 -22.95
C ASN A 58 -13.58 -7.78 -23.62
N GLY A 59 -12.98 -7.16 -24.64
CA GLY A 59 -13.60 -6.09 -25.40
C GLY A 59 -13.56 -4.71 -24.75
N VAL A 60 -12.77 -4.53 -23.71
CA VAL A 60 -12.59 -3.22 -23.08
C VAL A 60 -11.65 -2.38 -23.93
N ASN A 61 -12.05 -1.15 -24.25
CA ASN A 61 -11.16 -0.17 -24.89
C ASN A 61 -10.25 0.47 -23.84
N VAL A 62 -8.95 0.22 -23.95
CA VAL A 62 -7.95 0.84 -23.10
C VAL A 62 -7.29 1.99 -23.84
N VAL A 63 -7.54 3.22 -23.41
CA VAL A 63 -6.99 4.43 -24.03
C VAL A 63 -5.85 4.96 -23.16
N LYS A 64 -4.64 4.99 -23.71
CA LYS A 64 -3.43 5.44 -23.02
C LYS A 64 -3.00 6.85 -23.46
N GLY A 65 -2.24 7.52 -22.62
CA GLY A 65 -1.69 8.85 -22.94
C GLY A 65 -2.77 9.92 -23.05
N VAL A 66 -3.87 9.76 -22.32
CA VAL A 66 -4.97 10.72 -22.23
C VAL A 66 -5.10 11.17 -20.78
N LYS A 67 -5.10 12.47 -20.57
CA LYS A 67 -5.28 13.05 -19.24
C LYS A 67 -6.73 13.48 -19.05
N VAL A 68 -7.36 13.01 -17.99
CA VAL A 68 -8.67 13.50 -17.55
C VAL A 68 -8.49 14.89 -16.95
N THR A 69 -9.30 15.86 -17.41
CA THR A 69 -9.26 17.26 -17.00
C THR A 69 -10.51 17.71 -16.28
N GLY A 70 -11.61 16.92 -16.38
CA GLY A 70 -12.87 17.27 -15.75
C GLY A 70 -13.97 16.24 -16.02
N PHE A 71 -15.18 16.64 -15.66
CA PHE A 71 -16.39 15.84 -15.87
C PHE A 71 -17.47 16.69 -16.53
N LYS A 72 -18.01 16.19 -17.64
CA LYS A 72 -19.20 16.76 -18.26
C LYS A 72 -20.43 16.47 -17.40
N ARG A 73 -21.23 17.49 -17.16
CA ARG A 73 -22.49 17.39 -16.38
C ARG A 73 -23.70 17.63 -17.28
N GLY A 74 -24.81 17.04 -16.95
CA GLY A 74 -26.08 17.31 -17.62
C GLY A 74 -26.54 18.75 -17.37
N SER A 75 -27.18 19.35 -18.37
CA SER A 75 -27.54 20.79 -18.43
C SER A 75 -28.33 21.32 -17.22
N ASN A 76 -29.09 20.46 -16.53
CA ASN A 76 -29.91 20.83 -15.37
C ASN A 76 -29.77 19.84 -14.19
N SER A 77 -28.67 19.09 -14.16
CA SER A 77 -28.46 18.06 -13.13
C SER A 77 -27.01 17.99 -12.67
N LYS A 78 -26.80 17.47 -11.46
CA LYS A 78 -25.47 17.14 -10.97
C LYS A 78 -24.92 15.82 -11.54
N ALA A 79 -25.70 15.15 -12.38
CA ALA A 79 -25.31 13.87 -12.96
C ALA A 79 -24.10 14.05 -13.90
N VAL A 80 -23.13 13.18 -13.77
CA VAL A 80 -22.01 13.10 -14.69
C VAL A 80 -22.50 12.40 -15.95
N THR A 81 -22.29 13.01 -17.11
CA THR A 81 -22.69 12.50 -18.43
C THR A 81 -21.51 12.26 -19.37
N GLY A 82 -20.29 12.48 -18.87
CA GLY A 82 -19.08 12.25 -19.62
C GLY A 82 -17.82 12.63 -18.85
N VAL A 83 -16.69 12.29 -19.44
CA VAL A 83 -15.36 12.61 -18.96
C VAL A 83 -14.70 13.56 -19.93
N GLU A 84 -14.22 14.69 -19.42
CA GLU A 84 -13.44 15.65 -20.19
C GLU A 84 -11.97 15.28 -20.17
N THR A 85 -11.32 15.33 -21.30
CA THR A 85 -9.90 14.98 -21.44
C THR A 85 -9.14 16.02 -22.26
N ASP A 86 -7.84 15.99 -22.20
CA ASP A 86 -6.95 16.81 -23.04
C ASP A 86 -7.06 16.50 -24.55
N LYS A 87 -7.83 15.48 -24.93
CA LYS A 87 -8.05 15.05 -26.32
C LYS A 87 -9.52 15.03 -26.75
N GLY A 88 -10.39 15.59 -25.92
CA GLY A 88 -11.82 15.68 -26.20
C GLY A 88 -12.67 15.06 -25.08
N VAL A 89 -13.97 14.97 -25.32
CA VAL A 89 -14.96 14.48 -24.36
C VAL A 89 -15.35 13.05 -24.69
N ILE A 90 -15.45 12.21 -23.68
CA ILE A 90 -15.99 10.86 -23.76
C ILE A 90 -17.35 10.86 -23.07
N ASP A 91 -18.41 10.70 -23.82
CA ASP A 91 -19.76 10.59 -23.25
C ASP A 91 -19.96 9.22 -22.62
N CYS A 92 -20.58 9.17 -21.44
CA CYS A 92 -20.84 7.94 -20.70
C CYS A 92 -21.97 8.14 -19.69
N GLU A 93 -22.63 7.05 -19.32
CA GLU A 93 -23.71 7.06 -18.32
C GLU A 93 -23.17 6.85 -16.90
N GLN A 94 -22.01 6.22 -16.78
CA GLN A 94 -21.39 5.94 -15.48
C GLN A 94 -19.86 6.11 -15.58
N VAL A 95 -19.27 6.60 -14.50
CA VAL A 95 -17.84 6.75 -14.36
C VAL A 95 -17.37 6.06 -13.08
N VAL A 96 -16.36 5.22 -13.20
CA VAL A 96 -15.64 4.64 -12.06
C VAL A 96 -14.27 5.29 -11.96
N VAL A 97 -14.00 5.96 -10.86
CA VAL A 97 -12.70 6.61 -10.60
C VAL A 97 -11.80 5.64 -9.86
N GLY A 98 -10.85 5.03 -10.57
CA GLY A 98 -9.82 4.15 -10.02
C GLY A 98 -8.43 4.77 -10.09
N ALA A 99 -8.30 6.04 -9.69
CA ALA A 99 -7.12 6.87 -9.93
C ALA A 99 -6.02 6.74 -8.86
N GLY A 100 -6.11 5.78 -7.93
CA GLY A 100 -5.11 5.59 -6.88
C GLY A 100 -4.80 6.89 -6.11
N PRO A 101 -3.53 7.29 -5.96
CA PRO A 101 -3.16 8.49 -5.21
C PRO A 101 -3.75 9.80 -5.76
N TRP A 102 -4.14 9.84 -7.03
CA TRP A 102 -4.74 11.00 -7.67
C TRP A 102 -6.25 11.12 -7.49
N VAL A 103 -6.89 10.20 -6.75
CA VAL A 103 -8.35 10.26 -6.51
C VAL A 103 -8.82 11.57 -5.91
N ARG A 104 -7.98 12.25 -5.12
CA ARG A 104 -8.27 13.56 -4.54
C ARG A 104 -8.48 14.65 -5.60
N ASP A 105 -7.74 14.61 -6.71
CA ASP A 105 -7.91 15.57 -7.79
C ASP A 105 -9.29 15.42 -8.45
N PHE A 106 -9.71 14.17 -8.66
CA PHE A 106 -11.07 13.89 -9.18
C PHE A 106 -12.16 14.29 -8.20
N TRP A 107 -11.90 14.10 -6.89
CA TRP A 107 -12.82 14.56 -5.85
C TRP A 107 -13.01 16.07 -5.88
N ASN A 108 -11.93 16.83 -6.09
CA ASN A 108 -11.96 18.29 -6.23
C ASN A 108 -12.64 18.72 -7.54
N MET A 109 -12.39 18.03 -8.66
CA MET A 109 -13.08 18.28 -9.94
C MET A 109 -14.59 18.10 -9.85
N LEU A 110 -15.04 17.20 -8.98
CA LEU A 110 -16.45 16.94 -8.73
C LEU A 110 -17.04 17.86 -7.64
N GLU A 111 -16.23 18.71 -7.02
CA GLU A 111 -16.63 19.63 -5.94
C GLU A 111 -17.31 18.91 -4.76
N LEU A 112 -16.84 17.71 -4.46
CA LEU A 112 -17.37 16.90 -3.38
C LEU A 112 -16.88 17.39 -2.00
N PRO A 113 -17.60 17.08 -0.91
CA PRO A 113 -17.22 17.50 0.43
C PRO A 113 -15.83 17.08 0.83
N LYS A 114 -15.03 17.98 1.40
CA LYS A 114 -13.65 17.70 1.85
C LYS A 114 -13.59 17.03 3.21
N THR A 115 -14.68 17.10 3.98
CA THR A 115 -14.79 16.50 5.31
C THR A 115 -15.97 15.55 5.37
N ALA A 116 -15.88 14.58 6.27
CA ALA A 116 -16.96 13.67 6.61
C ALA A 116 -17.09 13.56 8.12
N LYS A 117 -18.31 13.30 8.60
CA LYS A 117 -18.57 12.98 9.99
C LYS A 117 -18.54 11.47 10.16
N ILE A 118 -17.59 10.99 10.96
CA ILE A 118 -17.43 9.56 11.28
C ILE A 118 -17.68 9.34 12.77
N LYS A 119 -18.24 8.19 13.11
CA LYS A 119 -18.41 7.77 14.50
C LYS A 119 -17.09 7.14 14.99
N GLY A 120 -16.47 7.77 15.98
CA GLY A 120 -15.26 7.26 16.61
C GLY A 120 -15.52 6.10 17.55
N SER A 121 -14.45 5.48 18.05
CA SER A 121 -14.49 4.42 19.08
C SER A 121 -15.09 4.89 20.40
N ASP A 122 -15.06 6.20 20.66
CA ASP A 122 -15.72 6.86 21.80
C ASP A 122 -17.25 7.03 21.62
N GLY A 123 -17.80 6.55 20.50
CA GLY A 123 -19.20 6.64 20.15
C GLY A 123 -19.67 8.01 19.68
N LYS A 124 -18.80 9.03 19.64
CA LYS A 124 -19.12 10.40 19.21
C LYS A 124 -18.85 10.60 17.71
N LEU A 125 -19.53 11.59 17.13
CA LEU A 125 -19.27 12.01 15.76
C LEU A 125 -18.10 13.00 15.74
N HIS A 126 -17.08 12.66 14.96
CA HIS A 126 -15.93 13.49 14.70
C HIS A 126 -15.95 13.94 13.25
N GLU A 127 -15.70 15.23 13.02
CA GLU A 127 -15.46 15.73 11.67
C GLU A 127 -14.00 15.47 11.31
N THR A 128 -13.76 14.83 10.19
CA THR A 128 -12.42 14.48 9.71
C THR A 128 -12.29 14.74 8.22
N GLU A 129 -11.09 14.94 7.76
CA GLU A 129 -10.82 15.03 6.32
C GLU A 129 -11.15 13.70 5.63
N MET A 130 -11.75 13.78 4.44
CA MET A 130 -12.09 12.61 3.63
C MET A 130 -10.86 11.79 3.24
N TRP A 131 -9.73 12.48 3.08
CA TRP A 131 -8.50 11.87 2.61
C TRP A 131 -7.38 12.10 3.61
N LYS A 132 -6.86 11.01 4.18
CA LYS A 132 -5.57 11.01 4.87
C LYS A 132 -4.59 10.26 3.99
N TYR A 133 -3.45 10.88 3.72
CA TYR A 133 -2.34 10.20 3.10
C TYR A 133 -1.46 9.60 4.18
N TRP A 134 -1.19 8.32 4.06
CA TRP A 134 -0.10 7.70 4.78
C TRP A 134 1.18 8.01 4.02
N MET A 135 2.21 8.42 4.73
CA MET A 135 3.52 8.46 4.15
C MET A 135 4.05 7.04 4.13
N LEU A 136 4.04 6.42 2.96
CA LEU A 136 4.71 5.15 2.73
C LEU A 136 6.09 5.48 2.19
N GLN A 137 7.12 5.10 2.93
CA GLN A 137 8.48 5.13 2.43
C GLN A 137 8.81 3.73 1.93
N GLU A 138 9.00 3.61 0.64
CA GLU A 138 9.44 2.39 -0.01
C GLU A 138 10.89 2.54 -0.41
N GLY A 139 11.69 1.53 -0.16
CA GLY A 139 13.11 1.53 -0.50
C GLY A 139 13.65 0.15 -0.80
N ILE A 140 14.72 0.09 -1.56
CA ILE A 140 15.50 -1.11 -1.78
C ILE A 140 16.72 -1.04 -0.86
N ILE A 141 16.84 -2.02 0.04
CA ILE A 141 18.02 -2.19 0.85
C ILE A 141 18.89 -3.22 0.14
N GLY A 142 20.00 -2.76 -0.44
CA GLY A 142 20.99 -3.64 -1.03
C GLY A 142 21.67 -4.46 0.06
N VAL A 143 21.55 -5.77 -0.02
CA VAL A 143 22.20 -6.72 0.91
C VAL A 143 22.87 -7.82 0.10
N GLU A 144 23.86 -8.47 0.69
CA GLU A 144 24.46 -9.65 0.11
C GLU A 144 23.39 -10.72 -0.15
N PRO A 145 23.45 -11.45 -1.28
CA PRO A 145 22.42 -12.42 -1.65
C PRO A 145 22.09 -13.47 -0.59
N ASP A 146 23.05 -13.83 0.25
CA ASP A 146 22.85 -14.80 1.32
C ASP A 146 21.99 -14.27 2.46
N PHE A 147 21.97 -12.96 2.68
CA PHE A 147 21.08 -12.32 3.66
C PHE A 147 19.61 -12.24 3.20
N LEU A 148 19.32 -12.62 1.96
CA LEU A 148 17.97 -12.71 1.43
C LEU A 148 17.29 -14.05 1.74
N LYS A 149 17.94 -14.91 2.51
CA LYS A 149 17.46 -16.26 2.81
C LYS A 149 17.18 -16.41 4.30
N THR A 150 16.24 -17.27 4.62
CA THR A 150 16.06 -17.78 5.97
C THR A 150 17.20 -18.73 6.34
N ASN A 151 17.36 -19.07 7.62
CA ASN A 151 18.40 -19.97 8.12
C ASN A 151 18.43 -21.35 7.42
N ASP A 152 17.29 -21.79 6.89
CA ASP A 152 17.19 -23.04 6.11
C ASP A 152 17.43 -22.86 4.61
N GLY A 153 17.90 -21.68 4.19
CA GLY A 153 18.26 -21.36 2.80
C GLY A 153 17.08 -21.14 1.86
N LYS A 154 15.87 -21.01 2.40
CA LYS A 154 14.67 -20.73 1.59
C LYS A 154 14.48 -19.26 1.36
N GLN A 155 13.62 -18.95 0.41
CA GLN A 155 13.14 -17.59 0.19
C GLN A 155 12.41 -17.08 1.44
N PRO A 156 12.69 -15.85 1.89
CA PRO A 156 12.00 -15.28 3.05
C PRO A 156 10.49 -15.27 2.86
N PRO A 157 9.73 -15.61 3.92
CA PRO A 157 8.28 -15.46 3.92
C PRO A 157 7.88 -13.99 3.97
N VAL A 158 6.59 -13.72 3.78
CA VAL A 158 6.01 -12.40 4.08
C VAL A 158 5.85 -12.30 5.60
N VAL A 159 6.59 -11.39 6.20
CA VAL A 159 6.56 -11.14 7.64
C VAL A 159 6.27 -9.67 7.90
N HIS A 160 5.31 -9.40 8.78
CA HIS A 160 4.99 -8.09 9.30
C HIS A 160 5.49 -8.01 10.74
N VAL A 161 6.17 -6.93 11.07
CA VAL A 161 6.76 -6.72 12.38
C VAL A 161 6.38 -5.33 12.87
N ASP A 162 5.85 -5.25 14.09
CA ASP A 162 5.61 -3.99 14.77
C ASP A 162 6.62 -3.76 15.89
N SER A 163 7.00 -2.50 16.08
CA SER A 163 7.97 -2.06 17.09
C SER A 163 7.51 -0.81 17.80
N THR A 164 7.84 -0.71 19.08
CA THR A 164 7.70 0.49 19.91
C THR A 164 9.02 1.23 20.11
N ALA A 165 10.14 0.72 19.56
CA ALA A 165 11.42 1.42 19.62
C ALA A 165 11.36 2.74 18.84
N PRO A 166 11.92 3.85 19.37
CA PRO A 166 12.00 5.09 18.61
C PRO A 166 12.79 4.91 17.32
N LEU A 167 12.21 5.39 16.22
CA LEU A 167 12.85 5.34 14.91
C LEU A 167 13.56 6.65 14.58
N TYR A 168 14.83 6.57 14.23
CA TYR A 168 15.65 7.70 13.84
C TYR A 168 16.13 7.57 12.40
N SER A 169 16.29 8.71 11.74
CA SER A 169 16.90 8.74 10.41
C SER A 169 18.39 8.45 10.49
N ASP A 170 18.88 7.49 9.74
CA ASP A 170 20.30 7.17 9.66
C ASP A 170 21.14 8.31 9.08
N THR A 171 20.56 9.10 8.20
CA THR A 171 21.24 10.21 7.53
C THR A 171 21.27 11.46 8.42
N THR A 172 20.11 11.87 8.92
CA THR A 172 19.97 13.15 9.66
C THR A 172 20.08 13.01 11.16
N LYS A 173 20.03 11.78 11.69
CA LYS A 173 19.97 11.43 13.12
C LYS A 173 18.78 12.05 13.86
N LYS A 174 17.79 12.56 13.13
CA LYS A 174 16.57 13.11 13.71
C LYS A 174 15.56 12.02 13.98
N LEU A 175 14.78 12.21 15.04
CA LEU A 175 13.63 11.36 15.35
C LEU A 175 12.62 11.43 14.22
N ILE A 176 12.22 10.26 13.69
CA ILE A 176 11.14 10.09 12.71
C ILE A 176 9.83 9.89 13.46
N THR A 177 9.81 8.94 14.38
CA THR A 177 8.65 8.67 15.23
C THR A 177 9.07 8.03 16.57
N ASP A 178 8.33 8.33 17.62
CA ASP A 178 8.39 7.68 18.93
C ASP A 178 7.11 6.89 19.24
N LYS A 179 6.24 6.77 18.22
CA LYS A 179 5.01 5.98 18.30
C LYS A 179 5.23 4.60 17.71
N ILE A 180 4.26 3.70 17.93
CA ILE A 180 4.30 2.39 17.29
C ILE A 180 4.38 2.54 15.76
N TRP A 181 5.27 1.77 15.18
CA TRP A 181 5.47 1.68 13.73
C TRP A 181 5.71 0.22 13.35
N GLY A 182 5.54 -0.08 12.10
CA GLY A 182 5.74 -1.43 11.61
C GLY A 182 6.38 -1.45 10.23
N ILE A 183 6.91 -2.60 9.87
CA ILE A 183 7.47 -2.87 8.55
C ILE A 183 7.02 -4.25 8.09
N TYR A 184 6.76 -4.36 6.81
CA TYR A 184 6.76 -5.64 6.12
C TYR A 184 7.81 -5.61 5.02
N TYR A 185 8.36 -6.74 4.68
CA TYR A 185 9.38 -6.82 3.65
C TYR A 185 9.23 -8.07 2.79
N LYS A 186 9.74 -7.97 1.59
CA LYS A 186 9.82 -9.04 0.61
C LYS A 186 11.15 -8.98 -0.14
N PRO A 187 11.63 -10.09 -0.70
CA PRO A 187 12.79 -10.04 -1.58
C PRO A 187 12.50 -9.20 -2.82
N ASP A 188 13.49 -8.43 -3.27
CA ASP A 188 13.46 -7.75 -4.56
C ASP A 188 14.28 -8.54 -5.58
N ILE A 189 13.61 -9.10 -6.57
CA ILE A 189 14.25 -9.97 -7.58
C ILE A 189 15.01 -9.13 -8.63
N GLU A 190 14.57 -7.91 -8.89
CA GLU A 190 15.21 -7.06 -9.91
C GLU A 190 16.45 -6.31 -9.37
N GLY A 191 16.54 -6.12 -8.06
CA GLY A 191 17.50 -5.21 -7.44
C GLY A 191 18.51 -5.80 -6.48
N LEU A 192 18.63 -7.11 -6.33
CA LEU A 192 19.54 -7.74 -5.36
C LEU A 192 19.39 -7.17 -3.95
N GLY A 193 18.16 -7.14 -3.42
CA GLY A 193 17.91 -6.58 -2.12
C GLY A 193 16.57 -7.01 -1.53
N VAL A 194 16.19 -6.33 -0.48
CA VAL A 194 14.88 -6.44 0.16
C VAL A 194 14.13 -5.14 -0.08
N GLN A 195 12.87 -5.25 -0.47
CA GLN A 195 11.95 -4.14 -0.59
C GLN A 195 11.01 -4.11 0.63
N GLY A 196 11.00 -3.02 1.34
CA GLY A 196 10.11 -2.78 2.48
C GLY A 196 9.53 -1.39 2.48
#